data_393785073d949506fc45a586a9cc8740
#
_entry.id   393785073d949506fc45a586a9cc8740
#
_cell.length_a   1.000
_cell.length_b   1.000
_cell.length_c   1.000
_cell.angle_alpha   90.00
_cell.angle_beta   90.00
_cell.angle_gamma   90.00
#
_symmetry.space_group_name_H-M   'P 1'
#
loop_
_entity.id
_entity.type
_entity.pdbx_description
1 polymer ?
#
loop_
_entity_poly.entity_id
_entity_poly.type
_entity_poly.pdbx_seq_one_letter_code
_entity_poly.pdbx_strand_id
1 'polypeptide(L)'
;MGFGLPAAIGAQVANPDKKVLAIVGDGGFQMTFQELMMVKEYNLPVKIFIINNSYLGMVRQWQELFNDRRYSSVDLSYNPDFIKIGEAYGIKSIQLKTKKDLKKHLKKILESDEAVLVECIVEKKENVYPMIPAGKDVSCIVGKRGVLDAE
;
A
#
# COMPACT_ATOMS: atom_id res chain seq x y z
N MET A 1 6.67 -8.31 2.15
CA MET A 1 6.83 -6.84 2.16
C MET A 1 7.86 -6.50 1.09
N GLY A 2 7.81 -5.31 0.48
CA GLY A 2 8.73 -4.93 -0.60
C GLY A 2 8.44 -5.53 -1.99
N PHE A 3 7.51 -6.45 -2.11
CA PHE A 3 7.24 -7.16 -3.37
C PHE A 3 6.45 -6.32 -4.40
N GLY A 4 5.53 -5.46 -3.94
CA GLY A 4 4.51 -4.87 -4.81
C GLY A 4 5.06 -3.95 -5.91
N LEU A 5 6.01 -3.08 -5.62
CA LEU A 5 6.60 -2.19 -6.62
C LEU A 5 7.43 -2.97 -7.66
N PRO A 6 8.41 -3.81 -7.30
CA PRO A 6 9.14 -4.62 -8.28
C PRO A 6 8.25 -5.52 -9.13
N ALA A 7 7.22 -6.13 -8.52
CA ALA A 7 6.27 -6.95 -9.26
C ALA A 7 5.46 -6.15 -10.30
N ALA A 8 5.04 -4.94 -9.96
CA ALA A 8 4.34 -4.05 -10.89
C ALA A 8 5.25 -3.61 -12.05
N ILE A 9 6.52 -3.35 -11.78
CA ILE A 9 7.53 -3.06 -12.81
C ILE A 9 7.63 -4.25 -13.77
N GLY A 10 7.85 -5.45 -13.26
CA GLY A 10 7.91 -6.66 -14.08
C GLY A 10 6.61 -6.92 -14.87
N ALA A 11 5.46 -6.70 -14.25
CA ALA A 11 4.17 -6.83 -14.91
C ALA A 11 3.99 -5.82 -16.07
N GLN A 12 4.47 -4.57 -15.89
CA GLN A 12 4.39 -3.55 -16.93
C GLN A 12 5.33 -3.85 -18.10
N VAL A 13 6.54 -4.34 -17.82
CA VAL A 13 7.47 -4.77 -18.86
C VAL A 13 6.90 -5.92 -19.69
N ALA A 14 6.27 -6.90 -19.02
CA ALA A 14 5.65 -8.04 -19.69
C ALA A 14 4.33 -7.69 -20.42
N ASN A 15 3.70 -6.56 -20.09
CA ASN A 15 2.42 -6.14 -20.66
C ASN A 15 2.44 -4.63 -20.98
N PRO A 16 3.19 -4.20 -22.00
CA PRO A 16 3.39 -2.77 -22.29
C PRO A 16 2.09 -2.03 -22.62
N ASP A 17 1.13 -2.71 -23.24
CA ASP A 17 -0.16 -2.12 -23.65
C ASP A 17 -1.23 -2.11 -22.55
N LYS A 18 -0.93 -2.68 -21.37
CA LYS A 18 -1.89 -2.73 -20.27
C LYS A 18 -1.56 -1.70 -19.20
N LYS A 19 -2.60 -1.20 -18.54
CA LYS A 19 -2.44 -0.36 -17.37
C LYS A 19 -2.11 -1.22 -16.15
N VAL A 20 -0.97 -0.97 -15.53
CA VAL A 20 -0.53 -1.66 -14.33
C VAL A 20 -0.64 -0.72 -13.12
N LEU A 21 -1.29 -1.21 -12.07
CA LEU A 21 -1.42 -0.53 -10.80
C LEU A 21 -0.65 -1.29 -9.72
N ALA A 22 0.28 -0.61 -9.05
CA ALA A 22 0.89 -1.09 -7.81
C ALA A 22 0.11 -0.53 -6.62
N ILE A 23 -0.51 -1.37 -5.80
CA ILE A 23 -1.15 -0.98 -4.54
C ILE A 23 -0.28 -1.52 -3.43
N VAL A 24 0.39 -0.64 -2.69
CA VAL A 24 1.41 -0.99 -1.71
C VAL A 24 1.21 -0.21 -0.40
N GLY A 25 1.51 -0.83 0.73
CA GLY A 25 1.57 -0.11 2.01
C GLY A 25 2.83 0.77 2.10
N ASP A 26 2.78 1.81 2.93
CA ASP A 26 3.89 2.73 3.18
C ASP A 26 5.17 2.01 3.63
N GLY A 27 5.10 1.09 4.59
CA GLY A 27 6.25 0.29 5.00
C GLY A 27 6.75 -0.67 3.93
N GLY A 28 5.85 -1.23 3.11
CA GLY A 28 6.24 -2.10 2.00
C GLY A 28 6.92 -1.32 0.88
N PHE A 29 6.46 -0.12 0.57
CA PHE A 29 7.06 0.77 -0.41
C PHE A 29 8.48 1.19 -0.01
N GLN A 30 8.70 1.53 1.27
CA GLN A 30 10.01 1.93 1.77
C GLN A 30 11.09 0.86 1.60
N MET A 31 10.74 -0.41 1.50
CA MET A 31 11.72 -1.49 1.34
C MET A 31 12.35 -1.54 -0.05
N THR A 32 11.67 -1.01 -1.06
CA THR A 32 12.07 -1.15 -2.48
C THR A 32 11.84 0.11 -3.30
N PHE A 33 11.67 1.27 -2.69
CA PHE A 33 11.39 2.50 -3.45
C PHE A 33 12.53 2.90 -4.41
N GLN A 34 13.76 2.44 -4.18
CA GLN A 34 14.87 2.64 -5.11
C GLN A 34 14.59 2.09 -6.51
N GLU A 35 13.66 1.14 -6.64
CA GLU A 35 13.21 0.60 -7.93
C GLU A 35 12.43 1.63 -8.78
N LEU A 36 12.09 2.80 -8.21
CA LEU A 36 11.56 3.93 -8.98
C LEU A 36 12.50 4.36 -10.10
N MET A 37 13.80 4.10 -9.94
CA MET A 37 14.77 4.35 -11.01
C MET A 37 14.45 3.55 -12.26
N MET A 38 14.04 2.30 -12.12
CA MET A 38 13.63 1.45 -13.26
C MET A 38 12.38 2.00 -13.94
N VAL A 39 11.42 2.51 -13.15
CA VAL A 39 10.21 3.16 -13.68
C VAL A 39 10.58 4.36 -14.54
N LYS A 40 11.54 5.16 -14.08
CA LYS A 40 12.03 6.34 -14.78
C LYS A 40 12.85 5.97 -16.02
N GLU A 41 13.83 5.09 -15.88
CA GLU A 41 14.77 4.71 -16.93
C GLU A 41 14.05 4.09 -18.15
N TYR A 42 13.08 3.22 -17.89
CA TYR A 42 12.31 2.54 -18.94
C TYR A 42 11.00 3.23 -19.30
N ASN A 43 10.72 4.43 -18.75
CA ASN A 43 9.50 5.19 -19.00
C ASN A 43 8.21 4.35 -18.78
N LEU A 44 8.19 3.52 -17.76
CA LEU A 44 7.08 2.62 -17.48
C LEU A 44 5.87 3.38 -16.92
N PRO A 45 4.67 3.31 -17.53
CA PRO A 45 3.50 4.09 -17.12
C PRO A 45 2.76 3.53 -15.89
N VAL A 46 3.47 2.92 -14.95
CA VAL A 46 2.92 2.30 -13.74
C VAL A 46 2.25 3.34 -12.83
N LYS A 47 1.05 3.03 -12.32
CA LYS A 47 0.37 3.84 -11.31
C LYS A 47 0.65 3.26 -9.93
N ILE A 48 1.38 3.99 -9.11
CA ILE A 48 1.85 3.52 -7.80
C ILE A 48 1.00 4.18 -6.72
N PHE A 49 0.14 3.40 -6.06
CA PHE A 49 -0.70 3.85 -4.95
C PHE A 49 -0.09 3.38 -3.63
N ILE A 50 0.41 4.32 -2.84
CA ILE A 50 0.91 4.08 -1.48
C ILE A 50 -0.25 4.27 -0.51
N ILE A 51 -0.68 3.18 0.11
CA ILE A 51 -1.71 3.21 1.16
C ILE A 51 -1.01 3.49 2.49
N ASN A 52 -0.97 4.77 2.86
CA ASN A 52 -0.23 5.25 4.02
C ASN A 52 -1.15 5.30 5.25
N ASN A 53 -1.02 4.31 6.12
CA ASN A 53 -1.64 4.29 7.44
C ASN A 53 -0.64 4.59 8.57
N SER A 54 0.61 4.87 8.24
CA SER A 54 1.73 5.09 9.17
C SER A 54 1.96 3.93 10.14
N TYR A 55 1.67 2.70 9.70
CA TYR A 55 1.91 1.49 10.49
C TYR A 55 2.34 0.30 9.60
N LEU A 56 3.11 -0.60 10.18
CA LEU A 56 3.18 -1.97 9.70
C LEU A 56 1.86 -2.67 10.09
N GLY A 57 0.79 -2.43 9.32
CA GLY A 57 -0.58 -2.68 9.72
C GLY A 57 -0.87 -4.11 10.14
N MET A 58 -0.40 -5.10 9.38
CA MET A 58 -0.62 -6.51 9.71
C MET A 58 0.12 -6.92 10.99
N VAL A 59 1.36 -6.47 11.17
CA VAL A 59 2.14 -6.75 12.40
C VAL A 59 1.46 -6.11 13.61
N ARG A 60 1.02 -4.85 13.47
CA ARG A 60 0.24 -4.15 14.50
C ARG A 60 -1.04 -4.92 14.86
N GLN A 61 -1.80 -5.40 13.87
CA GLN A 61 -3.02 -6.19 14.09
C GLN A 61 -2.75 -7.46 14.91
N TRP A 62 -1.66 -8.17 14.62
CA TRP A 62 -1.27 -9.34 15.38
C TRP A 62 -0.90 -9.00 16.83
N GLN A 63 -0.18 -7.91 17.04
CA GLN A 63 0.14 -7.44 18.38
C GLN A 63 -1.14 -7.00 19.14
N GLU A 64 -2.10 -6.42 18.43
CA GLU A 64 -3.39 -6.06 19.02
C GLU A 64 -4.21 -7.27 19.46
N LEU A 65 -4.31 -8.29 18.61
CA LEU A 65 -5.21 -9.43 18.82
C LEU A 65 -4.60 -10.53 19.69
N PHE A 66 -3.28 -10.72 19.64
CA PHE A 66 -2.63 -11.89 20.20
C PHE A 66 -1.50 -11.58 21.21
N ASN A 67 -1.16 -10.30 21.41
CA ASN A 67 -0.06 -9.89 22.27
C ASN A 67 -0.46 -8.75 23.23
N ASP A 68 -1.69 -8.75 23.73
CA ASP A 68 -2.20 -7.81 24.75
C ASP A 68 -1.95 -6.34 24.39
N ARG A 69 -1.98 -5.99 23.09
CA ARG A 69 -1.69 -4.65 22.56
C ARG A 69 -0.29 -4.14 22.91
N ARG A 70 0.66 -5.02 23.12
CA ARG A 70 2.06 -4.65 23.34
C ARG A 70 2.72 -4.31 22.01
N TYR A 71 2.48 -3.09 21.53
CA TYR A 71 3.01 -2.61 20.25
C TYR A 71 4.52 -2.36 20.32
N SER A 72 5.25 -2.91 19.35
CA SER A 72 6.70 -2.71 19.21
C SER A 72 7.08 -2.64 17.74
N SER A 73 7.89 -1.64 17.39
CA SER A 73 8.50 -1.48 16.06
C SER A 73 7.52 -1.48 14.88
N VAL A 74 6.29 -1.02 15.09
CA VAL A 74 5.23 -0.99 14.06
C VAL A 74 4.77 0.40 13.68
N ASP A 75 5.08 1.41 14.47
CA ASP A 75 4.73 2.80 14.21
C ASP A 75 5.69 3.39 13.16
N LEU A 76 5.13 3.90 12.07
CA LEU A 76 5.82 4.56 10.97
C LEU A 76 5.43 6.05 10.89
N SER A 77 5.06 6.68 11.99
CA SER A 77 4.68 8.11 12.03
C SER A 77 5.80 9.06 11.56
N TYR A 78 7.04 8.55 11.47
CA TYR A 78 8.22 9.22 10.92
C TYR A 78 8.49 8.89 9.45
N ASN A 79 7.49 8.43 8.71
CA ASN A 79 7.62 8.18 7.27
C ASN A 79 8.25 9.36 6.54
N PRO A 80 9.10 9.12 5.54
CA PRO A 80 9.60 10.18 4.68
C PRO A 80 8.46 10.82 3.88
N ASP A 81 8.73 11.97 3.32
CA ASP A 81 7.84 12.62 2.37
C ASP A 81 7.86 11.85 1.03
N PHE A 82 6.85 10.99 0.82
CA PHE A 82 6.76 10.16 -0.39
C PHE A 82 6.58 10.99 -1.66
N ILE A 83 5.99 12.18 -1.56
CA ILE A 83 5.85 13.07 -2.71
C ILE A 83 7.22 13.55 -3.17
N LYS A 84 8.05 14.02 -2.24
CA LYS A 84 9.43 14.43 -2.54
C LYS A 84 10.29 13.27 -3.06
N ILE A 85 10.08 12.07 -2.56
CA ILE A 85 10.76 10.87 -3.09
C ILE A 85 10.39 10.68 -4.57
N GLY A 86 9.10 10.66 -4.91
CA GLY A 86 8.67 10.52 -6.29
C GLY A 86 9.20 11.62 -7.20
N GLU A 87 9.16 12.87 -6.74
CA GLU A 87 9.70 14.02 -7.45
C GLU A 87 11.21 13.92 -7.67
N ALA A 88 11.97 13.43 -6.69
CA ALA A 88 13.42 13.21 -6.83
C ALA A 88 13.79 12.20 -7.92
N TYR A 89 12.90 11.22 -8.18
CA TYR A 89 13.01 10.30 -9.31
C TYR A 89 12.38 10.84 -10.60
N GLY A 90 11.88 12.09 -10.61
CA GLY A 90 11.21 12.70 -11.76
C GLY A 90 9.85 12.08 -12.07
N ILE A 91 9.20 11.47 -11.09
CA ILE A 91 7.88 10.87 -11.21
C ILE A 91 6.84 11.85 -10.65
N LYS A 92 5.79 12.09 -11.42
CA LYS A 92 4.67 12.92 -11.00
C LYS A 92 4.02 12.35 -9.75
N SER A 93 3.94 13.15 -8.70
CA SER A 93 3.49 12.70 -7.39
C SER A 93 2.33 13.53 -6.87
N ILE A 94 1.38 12.90 -6.19
CA ILE A 94 0.20 13.56 -5.61
C ILE A 94 -0.21 12.88 -4.30
N GLN A 95 -0.56 13.69 -3.31
CA GLN A 95 -1.12 13.21 -2.05
C GLN A 95 -2.66 13.36 -2.04
N LEU A 96 -3.37 12.30 -1.67
CA LEU A 96 -4.82 12.26 -1.53
C LEU A 96 -5.18 11.99 -0.06
N LYS A 97 -5.94 12.91 0.55
CA LYS A 97 -6.32 12.83 1.98
C LYS A 97 -7.79 12.46 2.19
N THR A 98 -8.61 12.64 1.17
CA THR A 98 -10.06 12.43 1.28
C THR A 98 -10.62 11.64 0.10
N LYS A 99 -11.80 11.03 0.32
CA LYS A 99 -12.56 10.40 -0.78
C LYS A 99 -12.93 11.39 -1.89
N LYS A 100 -13.06 12.69 -1.57
CA LYS A 100 -13.33 13.74 -2.55
C LYS A 100 -12.12 13.96 -3.44
N ASP A 101 -10.91 13.99 -2.87
CA ASP A 101 -9.66 14.11 -3.64
C ASP A 101 -9.51 12.91 -4.59
N LEU A 102 -9.75 11.71 -4.07
CA LEU A 102 -9.69 10.49 -4.89
C LEU A 102 -10.65 10.59 -6.08
N LYS A 103 -11.93 10.89 -5.86
CA LYS A 103 -12.93 11.05 -6.93
C LYS A 103 -12.53 12.11 -7.96
N LYS A 104 -11.92 13.21 -7.51
CA LYS A 104 -11.47 14.31 -8.38
C LYS A 104 -10.31 13.92 -9.27
N HIS A 105 -9.37 13.12 -8.78
CA HIS A 105 -8.09 12.88 -9.45
C HIS A 105 -7.97 11.49 -10.09
N LEU A 106 -8.73 10.48 -9.61
CA LEU A 106 -8.57 9.09 -10.00
C LEU A 106 -8.63 8.88 -11.52
N LYS A 107 -9.63 9.45 -12.19
CA LYS A 107 -9.78 9.30 -13.65
C LYS A 107 -8.53 9.79 -14.38
N LYS A 108 -8.06 11.01 -14.05
CA LYS A 108 -6.87 11.61 -14.67
C LYS A 108 -5.59 10.79 -14.38
N ILE A 109 -5.47 10.22 -13.17
CA ILE A 109 -4.34 9.36 -12.81
C ILE A 109 -4.34 8.10 -13.67
N LEU A 110 -5.49 7.43 -13.79
CA LEU A 110 -5.61 6.19 -14.55
C LEU A 110 -5.49 6.37 -16.06
N GLU A 111 -5.87 7.53 -16.60
CA GLU A 111 -5.78 7.86 -18.03
C GLU A 111 -4.41 8.42 -18.43
N SER A 112 -3.55 8.77 -17.48
CA SER A 112 -2.20 9.25 -17.79
C SER A 112 -1.36 8.18 -18.48
N ASP A 113 -0.58 8.57 -19.48
CA ASP A 113 0.41 7.69 -20.14
C ASP A 113 1.78 7.75 -19.44
N GLU A 114 1.90 8.50 -18.34
CA GLU A 114 3.11 8.61 -17.55
C GLU A 114 2.97 7.85 -16.22
N ALA A 115 4.10 7.52 -15.59
CA ALA A 115 4.10 7.05 -14.21
C ALA A 115 3.54 8.10 -13.26
N VAL A 116 2.74 7.66 -12.31
CA VAL A 116 2.20 8.54 -11.25
C VAL A 116 2.33 7.85 -9.91
N LEU A 117 2.93 8.52 -8.94
CA LEU A 117 2.97 8.11 -7.54
C LEU A 117 1.86 8.82 -6.79
N VAL A 118 1.02 8.06 -6.13
CA VAL A 118 -0.15 8.55 -5.41
C VAL A 118 -0.05 8.11 -3.96
N GLU A 119 0.14 9.03 -3.05
CA GLU A 119 0.06 8.75 -1.63
C GLU A 119 -1.38 8.91 -1.15
N CYS A 120 -1.98 7.85 -0.67
CA CYS A 120 -3.31 7.85 -0.09
C CYS A 120 -3.20 7.78 1.44
N ILE A 121 -3.53 8.86 2.12
CA ILE A 121 -3.62 8.87 3.58
C ILE A 121 -4.90 8.16 4.01
N VAL A 122 -4.75 7.12 4.80
CA VAL A 122 -5.88 6.30 5.26
C VAL A 122 -5.91 6.20 6.78
N GLU A 123 -7.00 5.61 7.32
CA GLU A 123 -7.17 5.39 8.75
C GLU A 123 -6.05 4.53 9.34
N LYS A 124 -5.48 5.02 10.44
CA LYS A 124 -4.28 4.41 11.06
C LYS A 124 -4.54 3.02 11.66
N LYS A 125 -5.71 2.80 12.22
CA LYS A 125 -6.00 1.64 13.09
C LYS A 125 -6.99 0.64 12.50
N GLU A 126 -7.33 0.77 11.22
CA GLU A 126 -8.24 -0.18 10.59
C GLU A 126 -7.54 -1.53 10.41
N ASN A 127 -8.14 -2.56 10.99
CA ASN A 127 -7.67 -3.93 10.89
C ASN A 127 -8.32 -4.65 9.70
N VAL A 128 -7.69 -5.69 9.20
CA VAL A 128 -8.21 -6.53 8.11
C VAL A 128 -9.08 -7.64 8.69
N TYR A 129 -10.37 -7.60 8.38
CA TYR A 129 -11.34 -8.62 8.78
C TYR A 129 -12.21 -9.06 7.59
N PRO A 130 -12.71 -10.31 7.57
CA PRO A 130 -12.39 -11.39 8.51
C PRO A 130 -10.98 -11.92 8.32
N MET A 131 -10.39 -12.54 9.36
CA MET A 131 -9.10 -13.20 9.27
C MET A 131 -9.11 -14.56 9.98
N ILE A 132 -8.30 -15.48 9.48
CA ILE A 132 -8.03 -16.76 10.14
C ILE A 132 -6.65 -16.66 10.79
N PRO A 133 -6.52 -16.85 12.13
CA PRO A 133 -5.23 -16.84 12.79
C PRO A 133 -4.31 -17.94 12.24
N ALA A 134 -3.01 -17.68 12.20
CA ALA A 134 -2.05 -18.64 11.70
C ALA A 134 -2.13 -19.97 12.47
N GLY A 135 -2.13 -21.09 11.74
CA GLY A 135 -2.24 -22.44 12.31
C GLY A 135 -3.64 -22.85 12.75
N LYS A 136 -4.66 -22.03 12.46
CA LYS A 136 -6.08 -22.33 12.72
C LYS A 136 -6.82 -22.64 11.42
N ASP A 137 -7.96 -23.32 11.54
CA ASP A 137 -8.88 -23.59 10.42
C ASP A 137 -9.99 -22.52 10.29
N VAL A 138 -10.88 -22.70 9.32
CA VAL A 138 -11.97 -21.78 9.01
C VAL A 138 -12.95 -21.59 10.17
N SER A 139 -13.11 -22.59 11.06
CA SER A 139 -14.00 -22.48 12.23
C SER A 139 -13.52 -21.46 13.25
N CYS A 140 -12.24 -21.06 13.17
CA CYS A 140 -11.62 -20.07 14.07
C CYS A 140 -11.56 -18.66 13.44
N ILE A 141 -12.41 -18.36 12.47
CA ILE A 141 -12.42 -17.07 11.79
C ILE A 141 -12.75 -15.91 12.76
N VAL A 142 -11.93 -14.88 12.75
CA VAL A 142 -12.08 -13.69 13.60
C VAL A 142 -12.67 -12.56 12.78
N GLY A 143 -13.80 -12.04 13.20
CA GLY A 143 -14.43 -10.86 12.65
C GLY A 143 -14.16 -9.61 13.48
N LYS A 144 -14.69 -8.46 13.03
CA LYS A 144 -14.54 -7.16 13.71
C LYS A 144 -15.14 -7.16 15.14
N ARG A 145 -16.06 -8.07 15.45
CA ARG A 145 -16.75 -8.20 16.75
C ARG A 145 -16.30 -9.42 17.57
N GLY A 146 -15.26 -10.11 17.16
CA GLY A 146 -14.75 -11.33 17.80
C GLY A 146 -14.74 -12.54 16.87
N VAL A 147 -14.65 -13.74 17.43
CA VAL A 147 -14.76 -15.00 16.65
C VAL A 147 -16.15 -15.05 16.03
N LEU A 148 -16.21 -15.30 14.72
CA LEU A 148 -17.46 -15.53 14.02
C LEU A 148 -17.82 -17.01 14.23
N ASP A 149 -18.83 -17.29 15.04
CA ASP A 149 -19.38 -18.64 15.15
C ASP A 149 -19.91 -19.01 13.75
N ALA A 150 -19.49 -20.16 13.25
CA ALA A 150 -20.10 -20.74 12.05
C ALA A 150 -21.52 -21.20 12.47
N GLU A 151 -22.56 -20.48 12.06
CA GLU A 151 -23.94 -20.95 12.11
C GLU A 151 -24.19 -22.08 11.10
#